data_4ca1fbb6e19c8eec7e9ee7621e94eea8
#
_entry.id   4ca1fbb6e19c8eec7e9ee7621e94eea8
#
_cell.length_a   1.000
_cell.length_b   1.000
_cell.length_c   1.000
_cell.angle_alpha   90.00
_cell.angle_beta   90.00
_cell.angle_gamma   90.00
#
_symmetry.space_group_name_H-M   'P 1'
#
loop_
_entity.id
_entity.type
_entity.pdbx_description
1 polymer ?
#
loop_
_entity_poly.entity_id
_entity_poly.type
_entity_poly.pdbx_seq_one_letter_code
_entity_poly.pdbx_strand_id
1 'polypeptide(L)'
;MKRTFASVLCGLCLLGLFLPAESRAQKFHNDYYDTRRAAHDEEGIPVGAVVFLGNSITEQGWWNMLFRNPKIVNRGIGGDNTFGMLDRLPDILAARPEKIFLMAGINDITGGKEAATIAANIARMADMVHDAVPGCTLYIQSVLPVSTVRLAYPYMKGHNAKVAAVNALLRELCAERAWCTFVDIAPLLSDEQGELRKELTKDGIHLQPAGYVIWSDYLKKQKYLR
;
A
#
# COMPACT_ATOMS: atom_id res chain seq x y z
N MET A 1 -51.82 63.00 0.75
CA MET A 1 -50.52 62.63 0.15
C MET A 1 -49.72 61.92 1.22
N LYS A 2 -49.68 60.58 1.23
CA LYS A 2 -48.88 59.78 2.12
C LYS A 2 -47.87 58.98 1.27
N ARG A 3 -46.58 59.27 1.40
CA ARG A 3 -45.49 58.59 0.72
C ARG A 3 -45.06 57.42 1.61
N THR A 4 -45.27 56.22 1.14
CA THR A 4 -44.75 54.98 1.73
C THR A 4 -43.31 54.74 1.26
N PHE A 5 -42.37 54.68 2.24
CA PHE A 5 -40.99 54.26 2.00
C PHE A 5 -40.94 52.76 2.02
N ALA A 6 -40.52 52.15 0.92
CA ALA A 6 -40.21 50.74 0.85
C ALA A 6 -38.73 50.53 1.20
N SER A 7 -38.51 49.83 2.33
CA SER A 7 -37.16 49.43 2.76
C SER A 7 -36.73 48.18 1.96
N VAL A 8 -35.70 48.34 1.14
CA VAL A 8 -35.00 47.22 0.45
C VAL A 8 -34.00 46.63 1.43
N LEU A 9 -34.29 45.43 1.90
CA LEU A 9 -33.35 44.63 2.70
C LEU A 9 -32.38 43.96 1.74
N CYS A 10 -31.14 44.46 1.71
CA CYS A 10 -30.05 43.84 0.92
C CYS A 10 -29.48 42.69 1.74
N GLY A 11 -29.86 41.45 1.35
CA GLY A 11 -29.32 40.25 1.95
C GLY A 11 -27.88 40.02 1.44
N LEU A 12 -26.88 40.25 2.28
CA LEU A 12 -25.51 39.81 2.04
C LEU A 12 -25.47 38.28 2.18
N CYS A 13 -25.48 37.58 1.04
CA CYS A 13 -25.04 36.18 0.99
C CYS A 13 -23.52 36.11 1.23
N LEU A 14 -23.13 35.78 2.46
CA LEU A 14 -21.77 35.32 2.75
C LEU A 14 -21.54 33.95 2.07
N LEU A 15 -21.04 33.97 0.84
CA LEU A 15 -20.39 32.81 0.26
C LEU A 15 -19.13 32.53 1.08
N GLY A 16 -19.25 31.64 2.07
CA GLY A 16 -18.09 31.04 2.72
C GLY A 16 -17.31 30.26 1.65
N LEU A 17 -16.20 30.84 1.20
CA LEU A 17 -15.18 30.13 0.46
C LEU A 17 -14.67 29.01 1.38
N PHE A 18 -15.24 27.82 1.24
CA PHE A 18 -14.60 26.60 1.68
C PHE A 18 -13.34 26.41 0.83
N LEU A 19 -12.23 27.00 1.25
CA LEU A 19 -10.93 26.57 0.80
C LEU A 19 -10.81 25.11 1.23
N PRO A 20 -10.55 24.18 0.30
CA PRO A 20 -10.25 22.81 0.68
C PRO A 20 -9.07 22.90 1.66
N ALA A 21 -9.23 22.33 2.84
CA ALA A 21 -8.12 22.15 3.75
C ALA A 21 -7.01 21.47 2.96
N GLU A 22 -5.91 22.17 2.70
CA GLU A 22 -4.70 21.57 2.16
C GLU A 22 -4.43 20.35 3.04
N SER A 23 -4.70 19.18 2.51
CA SER A 23 -4.32 17.94 3.15
C SER A 23 -2.82 18.11 3.41
N ARG A 24 -2.41 18.08 4.68
CA ARG A 24 -1.00 17.99 5.01
C ARG A 24 -0.50 16.72 4.32
N ALA A 25 -0.02 16.91 3.09
CA ALA A 25 0.59 15.84 2.31
C ALA A 25 1.66 15.24 3.22
N GLN A 26 1.47 14.00 3.61
CA GLN A 26 2.45 13.31 4.43
C GLN A 26 3.71 13.28 3.59
N LYS A 27 4.81 13.85 4.11
CA LYS A 27 6.10 13.84 3.44
C LYS A 27 6.54 12.39 3.29
N PHE A 28 6.30 11.78 2.12
CA PHE A 28 6.90 10.50 1.75
C PHE A 28 8.24 10.71 1.03
N HIS A 29 8.45 11.89 0.44
CA HIS A 29 9.72 12.29 -0.14
C HIS A 29 10.81 12.46 0.92
N ASN A 30 11.91 11.78 0.72
CA ASN A 30 13.18 11.92 1.41
C ASN A 30 14.28 11.42 0.48
N ASP A 31 15.54 11.70 0.79
CA ASP A 31 16.69 11.37 -0.05
C ASP A 31 16.74 9.88 -0.43
N TYR A 32 16.33 8.99 0.48
CA TYR A 32 16.29 7.56 0.18
C TYR A 32 15.22 7.23 -0.84
N TYR A 33 14.00 7.72 -0.63
CA TYR A 33 12.88 7.51 -1.56
C TYR A 33 13.24 8.03 -2.95
N ASP A 34 13.76 9.24 -3.04
CA ASP A 34 14.10 9.88 -4.31
C ASP A 34 15.23 9.15 -5.03
N THR A 35 16.26 8.69 -4.29
CA THR A 35 17.35 7.86 -4.83
C THR A 35 16.83 6.52 -5.34
N ARG A 36 15.95 5.84 -4.59
CA ARG A 36 15.35 4.56 -5.01
C ARG A 36 14.43 4.73 -6.20
N ARG A 37 13.67 5.82 -6.24
CA ARG A 37 12.83 6.17 -7.39
C ARG A 37 13.67 6.34 -8.66
N ALA A 38 14.72 7.14 -8.60
CA ALA A 38 15.64 7.33 -9.72
C ALA A 38 16.28 6.01 -10.19
N ALA A 39 16.68 5.13 -9.27
CA ALA A 39 17.19 3.81 -9.63
C ALA A 39 16.13 2.94 -10.33
N HIS A 40 14.87 3.00 -9.89
CA HIS A 40 13.77 2.29 -10.54
C HIS A 40 13.47 2.83 -11.94
N ASP A 41 13.64 4.13 -12.17
CA ASP A 41 13.47 4.75 -13.48
C ASP A 41 14.57 4.29 -14.46
N GLU A 42 15.82 4.22 -14.00
CA GLU A 42 16.97 3.68 -14.77
C GLU A 42 16.82 2.18 -15.10
N GLU A 43 16.34 1.38 -14.13
CA GLU A 43 16.07 -0.04 -14.35
C GLU A 43 14.96 -0.26 -15.39
N GLY A 44 13.97 0.63 -15.44
CA GLY A 44 12.76 0.50 -16.23
C GLY A 44 11.88 -0.69 -15.82
N ILE A 45 10.75 -0.82 -16.49
CA ILE A 45 9.81 -1.95 -16.31
C ILE A 45 9.52 -2.55 -17.67
N PRO A 46 9.84 -3.83 -17.92
CA PRO A 46 9.46 -4.50 -19.17
C PRO A 46 7.94 -4.54 -19.35
N VAL A 47 7.46 -4.36 -20.56
CA VAL A 47 6.03 -4.51 -20.87
C VAL A 47 5.56 -5.91 -20.48
N GLY A 48 4.42 -6.00 -19.80
CA GLY A 48 3.87 -7.25 -19.31
C GLY A 48 4.64 -7.84 -18.13
N ALA A 49 5.41 -7.03 -17.40
CA ALA A 49 6.11 -7.47 -16.18
C ALA A 49 5.13 -7.90 -15.08
N VAL A 50 5.63 -8.68 -14.15
CA VAL A 50 5.01 -8.94 -12.84
C VAL A 50 5.67 -8.01 -11.83
N VAL A 51 4.90 -7.12 -11.23
CA VAL A 51 5.42 -6.08 -10.33
C VAL A 51 5.10 -6.42 -8.87
N PHE A 52 6.12 -6.44 -8.03
CA PHE A 52 5.96 -6.41 -6.58
C PHE A 52 6.07 -4.97 -6.11
N LEU A 53 4.93 -4.36 -5.75
CA LEU A 53 4.82 -2.97 -5.31
C LEU A 53 4.64 -2.91 -3.79
N GLY A 54 5.47 -2.12 -3.10
CA GLY A 54 5.38 -2.03 -1.64
C GLY A 54 6.48 -1.18 -1.01
N ASN A 55 6.66 -1.39 0.28
CA ASN A 55 7.65 -0.72 1.12
C ASN A 55 8.95 -1.54 1.29
N SER A 56 9.69 -1.33 2.42
CA SER A 56 10.92 -2.05 2.74
C SER A 56 10.77 -3.56 2.79
N ILE A 57 9.61 -4.08 3.22
CA ILE A 57 9.37 -5.52 3.27
C ILE A 57 9.34 -6.09 1.85
N THR A 58 8.72 -5.39 0.92
CA THR A 58 8.74 -5.76 -0.51
C THR A 58 10.12 -5.57 -1.12
N GLU A 59 10.79 -4.46 -0.82
CA GLU A 59 12.12 -4.11 -1.34
C GLU A 59 13.17 -5.17 -1.02
N GLN A 60 13.14 -5.74 0.19
CA GLN A 60 14.12 -6.75 0.64
C GLN A 60 13.85 -8.16 0.10
N GLY A 61 12.77 -8.37 -0.64
CA GLY A 61 12.44 -9.65 -1.27
C GLY A 61 13.21 -9.87 -2.57
N TRP A 62 13.78 -11.05 -2.73
CA TRP A 62 14.49 -11.46 -3.96
C TRP A 62 13.52 -12.17 -4.92
N TRP A 63 12.47 -11.47 -5.31
CA TRP A 63 11.30 -12.03 -5.99
C TRP A 63 11.64 -12.76 -7.29
N ASN A 64 12.43 -12.16 -8.17
CA ASN A 64 12.86 -12.78 -9.43
C ASN A 64 13.63 -14.07 -9.22
N MET A 65 14.44 -14.17 -8.16
CA MET A 65 15.19 -15.38 -7.81
C MET A 65 14.29 -16.44 -7.20
N LEU A 66 13.38 -16.07 -6.29
CA LEU A 66 12.45 -16.97 -5.61
C LEU A 66 11.51 -17.67 -6.61
N PHE A 67 11.10 -16.97 -7.66
CA PHE A 67 10.23 -17.51 -8.71
C PHE A 67 10.99 -17.96 -9.97
N ARG A 68 12.31 -17.72 -10.05
CA ARG A 68 13.12 -17.98 -11.25
C ARG A 68 12.51 -17.36 -12.51
N ASN A 69 11.96 -16.16 -12.36
CA ASN A 69 11.24 -15.46 -13.42
C ASN A 69 11.84 -14.06 -13.63
N PRO A 70 12.54 -13.82 -14.75
CA PRO A 70 13.19 -12.54 -15.02
C PRO A 70 12.20 -11.40 -15.34
N LYS A 71 10.93 -11.71 -15.59
CA LYS A 71 9.89 -10.69 -15.79
C LYS A 71 9.39 -10.07 -14.50
N ILE A 72 9.82 -10.58 -13.34
CA ILE A 72 9.45 -10.04 -12.05
C ILE A 72 10.35 -8.85 -11.74
N VAL A 73 9.74 -7.70 -11.50
CA VAL A 73 10.42 -6.49 -11.03
C VAL A 73 9.99 -6.13 -9.61
N ASN A 74 10.98 -5.79 -8.80
CA ASN A 74 10.77 -5.31 -7.46
C ASN A 74 10.62 -3.78 -7.49
N ARG A 75 9.48 -3.29 -7.02
CA ARG A 75 9.16 -1.86 -6.88
C ARG A 75 8.83 -1.54 -5.42
N GLY A 76 9.57 -2.18 -4.50
CA GLY A 76 9.59 -1.82 -3.09
C GLY A 76 10.51 -0.63 -2.84
N ILE A 77 10.13 0.28 -1.93
CA ILE A 77 10.95 1.38 -1.42
C ILE A 77 10.85 1.42 0.09
N GLY A 78 12.00 1.40 0.78
CA GLY A 78 12.07 1.47 2.23
C GLY A 78 11.39 2.73 2.79
N GLY A 79 10.55 2.57 3.80
CA GLY A 79 9.82 3.70 4.41
C GLY A 79 8.61 4.20 3.62
N ASP A 80 8.38 3.73 2.40
CA ASP A 80 7.26 4.16 1.58
C ASP A 80 5.90 3.79 2.18
N ASN A 81 4.91 4.60 1.92
CA ASN A 81 3.54 4.48 2.39
C ASN A 81 2.55 4.56 1.22
N THR A 82 1.25 4.47 1.51
CA THR A 82 0.21 4.49 0.47
C THR A 82 0.20 5.77 -0.36
N PHE A 83 0.65 6.90 0.16
CA PHE A 83 0.70 8.18 -0.57
C PHE A 83 1.85 8.19 -1.58
N GLY A 84 3.05 7.71 -1.19
CA GLY A 84 4.18 7.61 -2.10
C GLY A 84 3.93 6.55 -3.19
N MET A 85 3.27 5.44 -2.84
CA MET A 85 2.89 4.44 -3.84
C MET A 85 1.88 5.00 -4.85
N LEU A 86 0.89 5.79 -4.41
CA LEU A 86 -0.04 6.50 -5.30
C LEU A 86 0.67 7.46 -6.25
N ASP A 87 1.68 8.18 -5.76
CA ASP A 87 2.46 9.13 -6.56
C ASP A 87 3.22 8.44 -7.70
N ARG A 88 3.83 7.28 -7.44
CA ARG A 88 4.65 6.54 -8.42
C ARG A 88 3.89 5.46 -9.21
N LEU A 89 2.64 5.20 -8.90
CA LEU A 89 1.84 4.18 -9.59
C LEU A 89 1.65 4.47 -11.10
N PRO A 90 1.43 5.72 -11.55
CA PRO A 90 1.30 6.01 -12.98
C PRO A 90 2.47 5.53 -13.83
N ASP A 91 3.71 5.67 -13.34
CA ASP A 91 4.92 5.24 -14.07
C ASP A 91 4.96 3.71 -14.19
N ILE A 92 4.51 3.00 -13.15
CA ILE A 92 4.40 1.54 -13.18
C ILE A 92 3.33 1.09 -14.20
N LEU A 93 2.18 1.78 -14.23
CA LEU A 93 1.07 1.44 -15.13
C LEU A 93 1.40 1.74 -16.60
N ALA A 94 2.27 2.71 -16.88
CA ALA A 94 2.75 3.02 -18.23
C ALA A 94 3.41 1.79 -18.90
N ALA A 95 4.05 0.91 -18.13
CA ALA A 95 4.64 -0.34 -18.61
C ALA A 95 3.61 -1.46 -18.88
N ARG A 96 2.32 -1.23 -18.61
CA ARG A 96 1.22 -2.21 -18.79
C ARG A 96 1.54 -3.58 -18.16
N PRO A 97 1.75 -3.65 -16.83
CA PRO A 97 2.10 -4.89 -16.15
C PRO A 97 1.01 -5.97 -16.33
N GLU A 98 1.41 -7.24 -16.41
CA GLU A 98 0.49 -8.38 -16.40
C GLU A 98 -0.12 -8.60 -15.01
N LYS A 99 0.72 -8.44 -13.97
CA LYS A 99 0.30 -8.64 -12.58
C LYS A 99 0.95 -7.60 -11.67
N ILE A 100 0.21 -7.18 -10.65
CA ILE A 100 0.75 -6.38 -9.55
C ILE A 100 0.44 -7.08 -8.23
N PHE A 101 1.48 -7.30 -7.41
CA PHE A 101 1.38 -7.73 -6.01
C PHE A 101 1.64 -6.53 -5.13
N LEU A 102 0.59 -5.96 -4.55
CA LEU A 102 0.65 -4.75 -3.72
C LEU A 102 0.61 -5.10 -2.25
N MET A 103 1.58 -4.63 -1.45
CA MET A 103 1.53 -4.65 0.02
C MET A 103 1.92 -3.28 0.58
N ALA A 104 0.99 -2.62 1.27
CA ALA A 104 1.17 -1.31 1.86
C ALA A 104 0.37 -1.17 3.16
N GLY A 105 0.79 -0.25 4.04
CA GLY A 105 0.01 0.15 5.21
C GLY A 105 0.80 0.24 6.51
N ILE A 106 1.86 -0.54 6.72
CA ILE A 106 2.58 -0.53 8.01
C ILE A 106 3.22 0.84 8.29
N ASN A 107 3.78 1.51 7.29
CA ASN A 107 4.37 2.85 7.45
C ASN A 107 3.31 3.94 7.60
N ASP A 108 2.14 3.75 7.00
CA ASP A 108 0.97 4.62 7.23
C ASP A 108 0.50 4.54 8.68
N ILE A 109 0.38 3.30 9.21
CA ILE A 109 0.00 3.04 10.61
C ILE A 109 1.00 3.71 11.55
N THR A 110 2.29 3.56 11.29
CA THR A 110 3.37 4.18 12.06
C THR A 110 3.32 5.70 11.97
N GLY A 111 2.97 6.23 10.80
CA GLY A 111 2.72 7.65 10.57
C GLY A 111 1.39 8.17 11.16
N GLY A 112 0.67 7.36 11.95
CA GLY A 112 -0.56 7.74 12.63
C GLY A 112 -1.80 7.78 11.74
N LYS A 113 -1.77 7.19 10.55
CA LYS A 113 -2.94 7.17 9.67
C LYS A 113 -3.98 6.16 10.16
N GLU A 114 -5.24 6.50 9.97
CA GLU A 114 -6.35 5.63 10.30
C GLU A 114 -6.52 4.51 9.25
N ALA A 115 -7.01 3.36 9.68
CA ALA A 115 -7.20 2.20 8.81
C ALA A 115 -8.07 2.52 7.58
N ALA A 116 -9.11 3.33 7.74
CA ALA A 116 -9.97 3.77 6.65
C ALA A 116 -9.22 4.61 5.60
N THR A 117 -8.28 5.48 6.02
CA THR A 117 -7.45 6.26 5.09
C THR A 117 -6.53 5.36 4.28
N ILE A 118 -5.93 4.37 4.92
CA ILE A 118 -5.04 3.40 4.26
C ILE A 118 -5.83 2.58 3.23
N ALA A 119 -6.97 2.06 3.63
CA ALA A 119 -7.85 1.30 2.74
C ALA A 119 -8.36 2.14 1.56
N ALA A 120 -8.72 3.41 1.79
CA ALA A 120 -9.14 4.32 0.73
C ALA A 120 -8.02 4.61 -0.29
N ASN A 121 -6.78 4.78 0.16
CA ASN A 121 -5.64 4.94 -0.74
C ASN A 121 -5.38 3.67 -1.57
N ILE A 122 -5.49 2.49 -0.95
CA ILE A 122 -5.33 1.21 -1.65
C ILE A 122 -6.48 0.98 -2.63
N ALA A 123 -7.72 1.35 -2.28
CA ALA A 123 -8.88 1.31 -3.18
C ALA A 123 -8.64 2.20 -4.41
N ARG A 124 -8.15 3.42 -4.20
CA ARG A 124 -7.78 4.32 -5.30
C ARG A 124 -6.71 3.71 -6.20
N MET A 125 -5.67 3.08 -5.63
CA MET A 125 -4.67 2.37 -6.44
C MET A 125 -5.31 1.22 -7.24
N ALA A 126 -6.21 0.46 -6.65
CA ALA A 126 -6.92 -0.63 -7.33
C ALA A 126 -7.75 -0.12 -8.51
N ASP A 127 -8.48 0.97 -8.33
CA ASP A 127 -9.27 1.59 -9.37
C ASP A 127 -8.36 2.15 -10.50
N MET A 128 -7.23 2.80 -10.15
CA MET A 128 -6.24 3.26 -11.13
C MET A 128 -5.65 2.11 -11.97
N VAL A 129 -5.35 0.97 -11.35
CA VAL A 129 -4.86 -0.23 -12.07
C VAL A 129 -5.91 -0.73 -13.05
N HIS A 130 -7.15 -0.86 -12.61
CA HIS A 130 -8.26 -1.34 -13.41
C HIS A 130 -8.53 -0.44 -14.63
N ASP A 131 -8.56 0.88 -14.41
CA ASP A 131 -8.88 1.86 -15.44
C ASP A 131 -7.75 2.00 -16.47
N ALA A 132 -6.49 2.03 -16.01
CA ALA A 132 -5.35 2.22 -16.91
C ALA A 132 -4.92 0.94 -17.63
N VAL A 133 -5.04 -0.23 -16.98
CA VAL A 133 -4.59 -1.53 -17.51
C VAL A 133 -5.64 -2.61 -17.23
N PRO A 134 -6.79 -2.63 -17.93
CA PRO A 134 -7.91 -3.54 -17.64
C PRO A 134 -7.55 -5.04 -17.65
N GLY A 135 -6.45 -5.43 -18.32
CA GLY A 135 -5.94 -6.81 -18.34
C GLY A 135 -4.98 -7.16 -17.20
N CYS A 136 -4.61 -6.20 -16.34
CA CYS A 136 -3.73 -6.44 -15.21
C CYS A 136 -4.45 -7.17 -14.08
N THR A 137 -3.85 -8.26 -13.58
CA THR A 137 -4.36 -8.92 -12.38
C THR A 137 -3.75 -8.27 -11.14
N LEU A 138 -4.59 -7.70 -10.28
CA LEU A 138 -4.15 -7.06 -9.04
C LEU A 138 -4.36 -8.01 -7.84
N TYR A 139 -3.27 -8.27 -7.12
CA TYR A 139 -3.25 -8.99 -5.85
C TYR A 139 -2.93 -8.01 -4.73
N ILE A 140 -3.90 -7.74 -3.84
CA ILE A 140 -3.72 -6.93 -2.64
C ILE A 140 -3.37 -7.87 -1.50
N GLN A 141 -2.15 -7.76 -0.99
CA GLN A 141 -1.62 -8.65 0.03
C GLN A 141 -1.86 -8.05 1.42
N SER A 142 -2.15 -8.92 2.40
CA SER A 142 -2.33 -8.48 3.78
C SER A 142 -1.06 -7.82 4.31
N VAL A 143 -1.24 -6.75 5.09
CA VAL A 143 -0.18 -6.12 5.88
C VAL A 143 0.28 -7.11 6.95
N LEU A 144 1.60 -7.27 7.11
CA LEU A 144 2.15 -8.16 8.12
C LEU A 144 2.08 -7.53 9.52
N PRO A 145 1.79 -8.32 10.56
CA PRO A 145 1.90 -7.84 11.92
C PRO A 145 3.37 -7.64 12.32
N VAL A 146 3.59 -7.01 13.46
CA VAL A 146 4.92 -6.85 14.06
C VAL A 146 5.14 -7.89 15.17
N SER A 147 6.40 -8.27 15.40
CA SER A 147 6.80 -9.13 16.53
C SER A 147 7.17 -8.27 17.72
N THR A 148 6.44 -8.32 18.81
CA THR A 148 6.76 -7.54 20.01
C THR A 148 7.97 -8.09 20.75
N VAL A 149 8.28 -9.38 20.60
CA VAL A 149 9.44 -10.05 21.21
C VAL A 149 10.78 -9.65 20.59
N ARG A 150 10.77 -9.29 19.28
CA ARG A 150 11.97 -8.92 18.51
C ARG A 150 12.00 -7.45 18.11
N LEU A 151 11.12 -6.62 18.66
CA LEU A 151 10.87 -5.26 18.19
C LEU A 151 12.06 -4.32 18.46
N ALA A 152 12.82 -4.02 17.41
CA ALA A 152 13.91 -3.04 17.44
C ALA A 152 13.41 -1.58 17.40
N TYR A 153 12.15 -1.38 17.05
CA TYR A 153 11.53 -0.07 16.87
C TYR A 153 10.39 0.12 17.87
N PRO A 154 10.64 0.72 19.07
CA PRO A 154 9.63 0.83 20.12
C PRO A 154 8.33 1.51 19.70
N TYR A 155 8.39 2.46 18.77
CA TYR A 155 7.23 3.17 18.23
C TYR A 155 6.25 2.29 17.43
N MET A 156 6.66 1.06 17.07
CA MET A 156 5.80 0.08 16.39
C MET A 156 4.94 -0.74 17.35
N LYS A 157 5.20 -0.65 18.65
CA LYS A 157 4.48 -1.42 19.67
C LYS A 157 2.97 -1.06 19.67
N GLY A 158 2.13 -2.09 19.70
CA GLY A 158 0.67 -1.91 19.76
C GLY A 158 -0.02 -1.72 18.41
N HIS A 159 0.71 -1.79 17.30
CA HIS A 159 0.11 -1.58 15.98
C HIS A 159 -0.64 -2.79 15.40
N ASN A 160 -0.50 -4.00 15.98
CA ASN A 160 -1.12 -5.21 15.44
C ASN A 160 -2.65 -5.14 15.35
N ALA A 161 -3.31 -4.47 16.31
CA ALA A 161 -4.76 -4.24 16.23
C ALA A 161 -5.14 -3.38 15.00
N LYS A 162 -4.36 -2.34 14.70
CA LYS A 162 -4.59 -1.49 13.52
C LYS A 162 -4.23 -2.23 12.23
N VAL A 163 -3.21 -3.09 12.23
CA VAL A 163 -2.89 -3.99 11.11
C VAL A 163 -4.07 -4.91 10.81
N ALA A 164 -4.67 -5.53 11.83
CA ALA A 164 -5.85 -6.38 11.67
C ALA A 164 -7.05 -5.61 11.10
N ALA A 165 -7.28 -4.37 11.57
CA ALA A 165 -8.35 -3.51 11.05
C ALA A 165 -8.12 -3.13 9.57
N VAL A 166 -6.89 -2.79 9.17
CA VAL A 166 -6.55 -2.55 7.76
C VAL A 166 -6.82 -3.80 6.93
N ASN A 167 -6.34 -4.98 7.36
CA ASN A 167 -6.52 -6.22 6.61
C ASN A 167 -8.01 -6.62 6.45
N ALA A 168 -8.85 -6.33 7.45
CA ALA A 168 -10.30 -6.53 7.34
C ALA A 168 -10.89 -5.66 6.21
N LEU A 169 -10.56 -4.35 6.19
CA LEU A 169 -11.01 -3.43 5.15
C LEU A 169 -10.49 -3.82 3.75
N LEU A 170 -9.25 -4.30 3.64
CA LEU A 170 -8.70 -4.75 2.35
C LEU A 170 -9.39 -6.02 1.84
N ARG A 171 -9.81 -6.91 2.73
CA ARG A 171 -10.60 -8.10 2.35
C ARG A 171 -11.97 -7.69 1.82
N GLU A 172 -12.67 -6.78 2.50
CA GLU A 172 -13.93 -6.20 2.06
C GLU A 172 -13.80 -5.50 0.71
N LEU A 173 -12.76 -4.65 0.56
CA LEU A 173 -12.44 -3.95 -0.68
C LEU A 173 -12.35 -4.91 -1.88
N CYS A 174 -11.64 -6.03 -1.72
CA CYS A 174 -11.50 -7.01 -2.81
C CYS A 174 -12.77 -7.86 -3.00
N ALA A 175 -13.60 -8.05 -1.97
CA ALA A 175 -14.89 -8.72 -2.12
C ALA A 175 -15.87 -7.90 -2.97
N GLU A 176 -15.76 -6.57 -2.95
CA GLU A 176 -16.59 -5.65 -3.74
C GLU A 176 -16.07 -5.41 -5.17
N ARG A 177 -14.84 -5.84 -5.49
CA ARG A 177 -14.15 -5.55 -6.77
C ARG A 177 -13.67 -6.83 -7.44
N ALA A 178 -14.35 -7.24 -8.50
CA ALA A 178 -14.02 -8.46 -9.23
C ALA A 178 -12.62 -8.44 -9.89
N TRP A 179 -11.97 -7.28 -9.99
CA TRP A 179 -10.66 -7.11 -10.62
C TRP A 179 -9.47 -7.13 -9.66
N CYS A 180 -9.70 -7.25 -8.36
CA CYS A 180 -8.62 -7.49 -7.40
C CYS A 180 -8.89 -8.72 -6.53
N THR A 181 -7.79 -9.34 -6.07
CA THR A 181 -7.83 -10.50 -5.21
C THR A 181 -7.09 -10.20 -3.91
N PHE A 182 -7.76 -10.39 -2.77
CA PHE A 182 -7.08 -10.32 -1.48
C PHE A 182 -6.26 -11.58 -1.24
N VAL A 183 -4.97 -11.41 -0.94
CA VAL A 183 -4.03 -12.49 -0.69
C VAL A 183 -3.57 -12.42 0.77
N ASP A 184 -4.13 -13.28 1.61
CA ASP A 184 -3.88 -13.27 3.04
C ASP A 184 -2.59 -14.04 3.40
N ILE A 185 -1.48 -13.32 3.41
CA ILE A 185 -0.16 -13.87 3.76
C ILE A 185 0.18 -13.72 5.24
N ALA A 186 -0.46 -12.80 5.96
CA ALA A 186 -0.16 -12.52 7.37
C ALA A 186 -0.29 -13.76 8.26
N PRO A 187 -1.36 -14.59 8.17
CA PRO A 187 -1.49 -15.78 9.00
C PRO A 187 -0.37 -16.82 8.80
N LEU A 188 0.25 -16.85 7.62
CA LEU A 188 1.34 -17.78 7.31
C LEU A 188 2.63 -17.47 8.07
N LEU A 189 2.78 -16.20 8.43
CA LEU A 189 3.98 -15.64 9.05
C LEU A 189 3.76 -15.28 10.52
N SER A 190 2.52 -15.45 11.02
CA SER A 190 2.11 -15.14 12.38
C SER A 190 2.22 -16.36 13.30
N ASP A 191 2.39 -16.10 14.59
CA ASP A 191 2.24 -17.07 15.66
C ASP A 191 0.76 -17.16 16.12
N GLU A 192 0.52 -17.97 17.18
CA GLU A 192 -0.82 -18.16 17.75
C GLU A 192 -1.42 -16.90 18.37
N GLN A 193 -0.60 -15.91 18.69
CA GLN A 193 -0.99 -14.62 19.23
C GLN A 193 -1.29 -13.59 18.13
N GLY A 194 -1.08 -13.97 16.85
CA GLY A 194 -1.25 -13.09 15.70
C GLY A 194 -0.10 -12.08 15.51
N GLU A 195 1.04 -12.33 16.16
CA GLU A 195 2.26 -11.55 15.99
C GLU A 195 3.17 -12.17 14.92
N LEU A 196 4.01 -11.37 14.28
CA LEU A 196 5.03 -11.89 13.37
C LEU A 196 5.97 -12.83 14.14
N ARG A 197 6.09 -14.07 13.66
CA ARG A 197 6.95 -15.08 14.30
C ARG A 197 8.37 -14.57 14.45
N LYS A 198 8.90 -14.64 15.68
CA LYS A 198 10.21 -14.10 16.05
C LYS A 198 11.38 -14.68 15.25
N GLU A 199 11.28 -15.93 14.81
CA GLU A 199 12.30 -16.61 13.99
C GLU A 199 12.24 -16.18 12.52
N LEU A 200 11.16 -15.55 12.08
CA LEU A 200 10.98 -15.06 10.72
C LEU A 200 11.34 -13.58 10.55
N THR A 201 11.70 -12.91 11.64
CA THR A 201 12.06 -11.49 11.59
C THR A 201 13.44 -11.22 12.23
N LYS A 202 14.13 -10.21 11.70
CA LYS A 202 15.42 -9.75 12.26
C LYS A 202 15.25 -8.64 13.30
N ASP A 203 14.18 -7.85 13.20
CA ASP A 203 13.99 -6.60 13.96
C ASP A 203 12.53 -6.38 14.40
N GLY A 204 11.68 -7.38 14.21
CA GLY A 204 10.26 -7.33 14.55
C GLY A 204 9.34 -6.89 13.42
N ILE A 205 9.89 -6.45 12.27
CA ILE A 205 9.15 -5.96 11.11
C ILE A 205 9.62 -6.63 9.83
N HIS A 206 10.92 -6.53 9.55
CA HIS A 206 11.52 -7.03 8.32
C HIS A 206 11.77 -8.53 8.41
N LEU A 207 11.48 -9.22 7.30
CA LEU A 207 11.58 -10.67 7.26
C LEU A 207 13.03 -11.15 7.16
N GLN A 208 13.27 -12.32 7.74
CA GLN A 208 14.40 -13.18 7.44
C GLN A 208 14.13 -13.92 6.10
N PRO A 209 15.16 -14.46 5.43
CA PRO A 209 15.00 -15.20 4.18
C PRO A 209 13.92 -16.29 4.22
N ALA A 210 13.80 -17.02 5.35
CA ALA A 210 12.78 -18.05 5.53
C ALA A 210 11.34 -17.52 5.38
N GLY A 211 11.07 -16.29 5.82
CA GLY A 211 9.76 -15.65 5.66
C GLY A 211 9.41 -15.42 4.19
N TYR A 212 10.38 -14.97 3.37
CA TYR A 212 10.19 -14.79 1.94
C TYR A 212 9.98 -16.12 1.20
N VAL A 213 10.65 -17.19 1.63
CA VAL A 213 10.42 -18.54 1.08
C VAL A 213 8.99 -18.99 1.36
N ILE A 214 8.52 -18.90 2.61
CA ILE A 214 7.14 -19.25 2.98
C ILE A 214 6.14 -18.44 2.13
N TRP A 215 6.36 -17.14 1.98
CA TRP A 215 5.51 -16.27 1.19
C TRP A 215 5.49 -16.68 -0.29
N SER A 216 6.66 -16.87 -0.91
CA SER A 216 6.75 -17.27 -2.31
C SER A 216 6.13 -18.64 -2.58
N ASP A 217 6.33 -19.60 -1.68
CA ASP A 217 5.76 -20.94 -1.81
C ASP A 217 4.24 -20.94 -1.69
N TYR A 218 3.68 -20.07 -0.85
CA TYR A 218 2.24 -19.86 -0.80
C TYR A 218 1.70 -19.32 -2.13
N LEU A 219 2.33 -18.29 -2.69
CA LEU A 219 1.90 -17.71 -3.98
C LEU A 219 1.95 -18.75 -5.11
N LYS A 220 2.98 -19.62 -5.13
CA LYS A 220 3.09 -20.73 -6.07
C LYS A 220 2.00 -21.77 -5.87
N LYS A 221 1.77 -22.20 -4.62
CA LYS A 221 0.75 -23.19 -4.24
C LYS A 221 -0.64 -22.73 -4.64
N GLN A 222 -0.96 -21.46 -4.44
CA GLN A 222 -2.24 -20.87 -4.82
C GLN A 222 -2.33 -20.55 -6.32
N LYS A 223 -1.26 -20.77 -7.09
CA LYS A 223 -1.16 -20.48 -8.53
C LYS A 223 -1.33 -18.98 -8.87
N TYR A 224 -1.13 -18.08 -7.91
CA TYR A 224 -1.12 -16.64 -8.18
C TYR A 224 0.09 -16.25 -9.03
N LEU A 225 1.22 -16.91 -8.78
CA LEU A 225 2.45 -16.75 -9.55
C LEU A 225 3.20 -18.10 -9.64
N ARG A 226 3.71 -18.41 -10.83
CA ARG A 226 4.47 -19.64 -11.13
C ARG A 226 5.90 -19.30 -11.52
#